data_8c00ef0a7da943acc5c9407a631ba8af
#
_entry.id   8c00ef0a7da943acc5c9407a631ba8af
#
_cell.length_a   1.000
_cell.length_b   1.000
_cell.length_c   1.000
_cell.angle_alpha   90.00
_cell.angle_beta   90.00
_cell.angle_gamma   90.00
#
_symmetry.space_group_name_H-M   'P 1'
#
loop_
_entity.id
_entity.type
_entity.pdbx_description
1 polymer ?
#
loop_
_entity_poly.entity_id
_entity_poly.type
_entity_poly.pdbx_seq_one_letter_code
_entity_poly.pdbx_strand_id
1 'polypeptide(L)'
;MLTTPFEEFAREHLPAPPARVLDVGCGQGELTTALSVAGYDVLGIDPVAPAGHLFRRLKLDDLDAAEPFDAIVAGYSLHHFSDLEAGFDKIVGLLPPGGVLVVDEFAWDRLDETTLDWLYGQRRALAAAGHGVAPVSHDELRREWEAEHLGLHGFAALRNGLDARFDEREFTWMPHLHRTLAGVATEVLEQALIDAGAIQALGFRYAGVVRPG
;
A
#
# COMPACT_ATOMS: atom_id res chain seq x y z
N MET A 1 3.09 -19.97 1.98
CA MET A 1 2.67 -19.69 0.60
C MET A 1 3.14 -18.28 0.31
N LEU A 2 3.69 -17.95 -0.86
CA LEU A 2 4.00 -16.56 -1.20
C LEU A 2 2.70 -15.78 -1.28
N THR A 3 2.72 -14.52 -0.87
CA THR A 3 1.55 -13.66 -1.00
C THR A 3 1.25 -13.36 -2.46
N THR A 4 -0.02 -13.31 -2.81
CA THR A 4 -0.47 -12.90 -4.15
C THR A 4 0.08 -11.50 -4.48
N PRO A 5 0.67 -11.27 -5.66
CA PRO A 5 1.08 -9.93 -6.07
C PRO A 5 -0.07 -8.91 -5.99
N PHE A 6 0.23 -7.64 -5.74
CA PHE A 6 -0.82 -6.61 -5.66
C PHE A 6 -1.58 -6.47 -6.98
N GLU A 7 -0.92 -6.64 -8.13
CA GLU A 7 -1.57 -6.65 -9.44
C GLU A 7 -2.71 -7.68 -9.50
N GLU A 8 -2.46 -8.91 -9.02
CA GLU A 8 -3.45 -9.99 -9.05
C GLU A 8 -4.62 -9.66 -8.14
N PHE A 9 -4.36 -9.22 -6.90
CA PHE A 9 -5.40 -8.74 -5.99
C PHE A 9 -6.20 -7.58 -6.58
N ALA A 10 -5.54 -6.60 -7.21
CA ALA A 10 -6.22 -5.48 -7.85
C ALA A 10 -7.16 -5.99 -8.96
N ARG A 11 -6.69 -6.86 -9.85
CA ARG A 11 -7.49 -7.41 -10.95
C ARG A 11 -8.70 -8.23 -10.51
N GLU A 12 -8.64 -8.87 -9.34
CA GLU A 12 -9.79 -9.59 -8.78
C GLU A 12 -10.94 -8.65 -8.38
N HIS A 13 -10.62 -7.40 -8.03
CA HIS A 13 -11.60 -6.42 -7.56
C HIS A 13 -11.95 -5.34 -8.59
N LEU A 14 -11.09 -5.11 -9.58
CA LEU A 14 -11.35 -4.13 -10.65
C LEU A 14 -12.51 -4.59 -11.56
N PRO A 15 -13.28 -3.64 -12.12
CA PRO A 15 -14.19 -3.96 -13.23
C PRO A 15 -13.45 -4.60 -14.39
N ALA A 16 -14.14 -5.36 -15.23
CA ALA A 16 -13.52 -5.98 -16.39
C ALA A 16 -12.95 -4.92 -17.37
N PRO A 17 -11.80 -5.18 -18.02
CA PRO A 17 -11.30 -4.26 -19.04
C PRO A 17 -12.30 -4.14 -20.21
N PRO A 18 -12.35 -2.95 -20.88
CA PRO A 18 -11.39 -1.85 -20.80
C PRO A 18 -11.73 -0.75 -19.75
N ALA A 19 -12.04 -1.11 -18.51
CA ALA A 19 -12.34 -0.14 -17.47
C ALA A 19 -11.23 0.90 -17.33
N ARG A 20 -11.63 2.13 -16.99
CA ARG A 20 -10.72 3.26 -16.81
C ARG A 20 -10.21 3.29 -15.35
N VAL A 21 -8.89 3.15 -15.17
CA VAL A 21 -8.25 3.00 -13.87
C VAL A 21 -7.25 4.11 -13.60
N LEU A 22 -7.28 4.71 -12.41
CA LEU A 22 -6.25 5.62 -11.92
C LEU A 22 -5.34 4.88 -10.93
N ASP A 23 -4.03 4.92 -11.16
CA ASP A 23 -3.01 4.40 -10.24
C ASP A 23 -2.39 5.59 -9.49
N VAL A 24 -2.75 5.75 -8.21
CA VAL A 24 -2.34 6.87 -7.33
C VAL A 24 -1.07 6.50 -6.58
N GLY A 25 0.00 7.28 -6.80
CA GLY A 25 1.32 6.96 -6.28
C GLY A 25 1.97 5.82 -7.06
N CYS A 26 1.90 5.89 -8.40
CA CYS A 26 2.37 4.82 -9.27
C CYS A 26 3.89 4.56 -9.23
N GLY A 27 4.68 5.43 -8.59
CA GLY A 27 6.13 5.31 -8.48
C GLY A 27 6.80 5.15 -9.85
N GLN A 28 7.49 4.04 -10.07
CA GLN A 28 8.15 3.71 -11.34
C GLN A 28 7.22 3.08 -12.38
N GLY A 29 5.94 2.86 -12.04
CA GLY A 29 4.88 2.50 -12.99
C GLY A 29 4.74 1.01 -13.27
N GLU A 30 5.24 0.14 -12.38
CA GLU A 30 5.13 -1.32 -12.56
C GLU A 30 3.66 -1.75 -12.64
N LEU A 31 2.83 -1.33 -11.67
CA LEU A 31 1.40 -1.67 -11.64
C LEU A 31 0.65 -1.04 -12.82
N THR A 32 0.87 0.27 -13.08
CA THR A 32 0.28 0.97 -14.23
C THR A 32 0.56 0.22 -15.54
N THR A 33 1.81 -0.20 -15.74
CA THR A 33 2.22 -0.92 -16.96
C THR A 33 1.55 -2.29 -17.04
N ALA A 34 1.51 -3.03 -15.93
CA ALA A 34 0.88 -4.35 -15.87
C ALA A 34 -0.62 -4.28 -16.16
N LEU A 35 -1.34 -3.31 -15.59
CA LEU A 35 -2.76 -3.08 -15.86
C LEU A 35 -3.00 -2.68 -17.32
N SER A 36 -2.14 -1.83 -17.91
CA SER A 36 -2.23 -1.48 -19.34
C SER A 36 -2.08 -2.71 -20.24
N VAL A 37 -1.11 -3.59 -19.93
CA VAL A 37 -0.93 -4.86 -20.66
C VAL A 37 -2.13 -5.79 -20.49
N ALA A 38 -2.80 -5.75 -19.34
CA ALA A 38 -4.01 -6.51 -19.08
C ALA A 38 -5.27 -5.94 -19.78
N GLY A 39 -5.14 -4.80 -20.51
CA GLY A 39 -6.20 -4.23 -21.34
C GLY A 39 -7.03 -3.12 -20.69
N TYR A 40 -6.60 -2.60 -19.52
CA TYR A 40 -7.23 -1.45 -18.88
C TYR A 40 -6.83 -0.12 -19.56
N ASP A 41 -7.72 0.87 -19.54
CA ASP A 41 -7.41 2.27 -19.83
C ASP A 41 -6.86 2.91 -18.54
N VAL A 42 -5.53 2.87 -18.37
CA VAL A 42 -4.90 3.22 -17.09
C VAL A 42 -4.09 4.52 -17.18
N LEU A 43 -4.20 5.34 -16.15
CA LEU A 43 -3.38 6.52 -15.92
C LEU A 43 -2.65 6.37 -14.57
N GLY A 44 -1.32 6.36 -14.58
CA GLY A 44 -0.50 6.45 -13.36
C GLY A 44 -0.13 7.89 -13.03
N ILE A 45 -0.28 8.28 -11.77
CA ILE A 45 0.14 9.58 -11.27
C ILE A 45 1.09 9.43 -10.07
N ASP A 46 2.18 10.20 -10.11
CA ASP A 46 3.15 10.29 -9.02
C ASP A 46 4.06 11.52 -9.26
N PRO A 47 4.54 12.26 -8.24
CA PRO A 47 5.51 13.35 -8.43
C PRO A 47 6.80 12.91 -9.13
N VAL A 48 7.17 11.63 -9.06
CA VAL A 48 8.37 11.05 -9.69
C VAL A 48 8.05 10.06 -10.81
N ALA A 49 6.79 10.01 -11.28
CA ALA A 49 6.37 9.11 -12.36
C ALA A 49 7.31 9.15 -13.57
N PRO A 50 7.51 8.03 -14.29
CA PRO A 50 8.31 7.99 -15.49
C PRO A 50 7.69 8.85 -16.61
N ALA A 51 8.46 9.12 -17.66
CA ALA A 51 7.92 9.74 -18.86
C ALA A 51 7.13 8.70 -19.69
N GLY A 52 6.01 9.12 -20.26
CA GLY A 52 5.19 8.24 -21.13
C GLY A 52 3.72 8.65 -21.15
N HIS A 53 2.97 8.11 -22.09
CA HIS A 53 1.55 8.46 -22.27
C HIS A 53 0.65 7.90 -21.17
N LEU A 54 1.10 6.86 -20.46
CA LEU A 54 0.40 6.26 -19.31
C LEU A 54 0.61 7.04 -18.00
N PHE A 55 1.51 8.03 -17.97
CA PHE A 55 1.97 8.64 -16.73
C PHE A 55 1.82 10.16 -16.72
N ARG A 56 1.56 10.71 -15.53
CA ARG A 56 1.64 12.16 -15.27
C ARG A 56 2.40 12.43 -13.98
N ARG A 57 3.36 13.37 -14.03
CA ARG A 57 4.12 13.83 -12.86
C ARG A 57 3.34 14.90 -12.12
N LEU A 58 2.45 14.47 -11.24
CA LEU A 58 1.65 15.37 -10.39
C LEU A 58 1.16 14.62 -9.14
N LYS A 59 0.75 15.38 -8.14
CA LYS A 59 0.04 14.85 -6.97
C LYS A 59 -1.45 14.66 -7.29
N LEU A 60 -2.13 13.84 -6.48
CA LEU A 60 -3.57 13.63 -6.61
C LEU A 60 -4.36 14.95 -6.55
N ASP A 61 -3.97 15.88 -5.66
CA ASP A 61 -4.61 17.18 -5.49
C ASP A 61 -4.61 18.02 -6.78
N ASP A 62 -3.55 17.90 -7.58
CA ASP A 62 -3.35 18.63 -8.83
C ASP A 62 -4.03 17.96 -10.03
N LEU A 63 -4.61 16.77 -9.85
CA LEU A 63 -5.26 16.05 -10.94
C LEU A 63 -6.62 16.70 -11.24
N ASP A 64 -6.74 17.24 -12.46
CA ASP A 64 -8.01 17.65 -13.06
C ASP A 64 -8.42 16.59 -14.11
N ALA A 65 -9.49 15.86 -13.84
CA ALA A 65 -10.01 14.82 -14.72
C ALA A 65 -11.40 15.23 -15.21
N ALA A 66 -11.55 15.30 -16.53
CA ALA A 66 -12.82 15.67 -17.18
C ALA A 66 -13.88 14.58 -17.01
N GLU A 67 -13.46 13.33 -16.85
CA GLU A 67 -14.34 12.16 -16.71
C GLU A 67 -13.90 11.32 -15.50
N PRO A 68 -14.85 10.68 -14.79
CA PRO A 68 -14.54 9.81 -13.66
C PRO A 68 -13.74 8.58 -14.11
N PHE A 69 -13.08 7.94 -13.14
CA PHE A 69 -12.47 6.62 -13.31
C PHE A 69 -13.43 5.55 -12.80
N ASP A 70 -13.48 4.40 -13.46
CA ASP A 70 -14.28 3.26 -12.97
C ASP A 70 -13.71 2.68 -11.67
N ALA A 71 -12.39 2.77 -11.51
CA ALA A 71 -11.69 2.35 -10.32
C ALA A 71 -10.41 3.16 -10.05
N ILE A 72 -9.97 3.16 -8.81
CA ILE A 72 -8.69 3.71 -8.35
C ILE A 72 -7.91 2.61 -7.64
N VAL A 73 -6.63 2.49 -7.95
CA VAL A 73 -5.67 1.67 -7.20
C VAL A 73 -4.67 2.57 -6.50
N ALA A 74 -4.23 2.19 -5.29
CA ALA A 74 -3.25 2.93 -4.50
C ALA A 74 -2.33 1.96 -3.76
N GLY A 75 -1.06 1.93 -4.14
CA GLY A 75 -0.05 1.09 -3.52
C GLY A 75 0.98 1.92 -2.75
N TYR A 76 1.04 1.78 -1.42
CA TYR A 76 2.01 2.47 -0.55
C TYR A 76 2.05 4.00 -0.78
N SER A 77 0.88 4.63 -0.93
CA SER A 77 0.78 6.04 -1.28
C SER A 77 -0.11 6.87 -0.36
N LEU A 78 -1.18 6.28 0.20
CA LEU A 78 -2.15 7.03 1.01
C LEU A 78 -1.54 7.57 2.31
N HIS A 79 -0.62 6.83 2.93
CA HIS A 79 0.04 7.25 4.15
C HIS A 79 0.92 8.50 3.98
N HIS A 80 1.26 8.87 2.74
CA HIS A 80 2.01 10.09 2.41
C HIS A 80 1.14 11.32 2.15
N PHE A 81 -0.18 11.22 2.14
CA PHE A 81 -1.05 12.36 1.87
C PHE A 81 -0.84 13.46 2.92
N SER A 82 -0.73 14.71 2.48
CA SER A 82 -0.57 15.85 3.41
C SER A 82 -1.84 16.11 4.22
N ASP A 83 -3.00 15.93 3.61
CA ASP A 83 -4.33 15.94 4.21
C ASP A 83 -5.07 14.67 3.76
N LEU A 84 -5.19 13.71 4.68
CA LEU A 84 -5.76 12.41 4.37
C LEU A 84 -7.26 12.49 4.06
N GLU A 85 -8.00 13.35 4.78
CA GLU A 85 -9.44 13.53 4.57
C GLU A 85 -9.72 14.16 3.20
N ALA A 86 -9.00 15.24 2.86
CA ALA A 86 -9.09 15.86 1.54
C ALA A 86 -8.68 14.89 0.42
N GLY A 87 -7.66 14.07 0.65
CA GLY A 87 -7.23 13.04 -0.29
C GLY A 87 -8.31 11.99 -0.56
N PHE A 88 -8.95 11.48 0.49
CA PHE A 88 -10.09 10.55 0.34
C PHE A 88 -11.29 11.21 -0.34
N ASP A 89 -11.61 12.46 0.00
CA ASP A 89 -12.70 13.19 -0.67
C ASP A 89 -12.41 13.39 -2.17
N LYS A 90 -11.14 13.64 -2.52
CA LYS A 90 -10.71 13.70 -3.92
C LYS A 90 -10.85 12.35 -4.62
N ILE A 91 -10.45 11.25 -3.98
CA ILE A 91 -10.62 9.88 -4.51
C ILE A 91 -12.12 9.61 -4.78
N VAL A 92 -12.99 9.87 -3.82
CA VAL A 92 -14.44 9.71 -3.99
C VAL A 92 -14.98 10.57 -5.12
N GLY A 93 -14.53 11.83 -5.24
CA GLY A 93 -14.94 12.75 -6.30
C GLY A 93 -14.50 12.33 -7.71
N LEU A 94 -13.48 11.47 -7.83
CA LEU A 94 -12.99 10.93 -9.09
C LEU A 94 -13.66 9.60 -9.49
N LEU A 95 -14.44 9.00 -8.58
CA LEU A 95 -15.16 7.73 -8.81
C LEU A 95 -16.65 7.98 -9.03
N PRO A 96 -17.33 7.20 -9.87
CA PRO A 96 -18.79 7.21 -9.94
C PRO A 96 -19.39 6.52 -8.70
N PRO A 97 -20.68 6.67 -8.44
CA PRO A 97 -21.37 5.83 -7.46
C PRO A 97 -21.14 4.34 -7.74
N GLY A 98 -20.66 3.60 -6.73
CA GLY A 98 -20.26 2.20 -6.89
C GLY A 98 -18.89 1.98 -7.54
N GLY A 99 -18.14 3.05 -7.82
CA GLY A 99 -16.74 2.95 -8.26
C GLY A 99 -15.87 2.28 -7.21
N VAL A 100 -14.80 1.63 -7.64
CA VAL A 100 -13.97 0.74 -6.83
C VAL A 100 -12.69 1.43 -6.37
N LEU A 101 -12.33 1.28 -5.10
CA LEU A 101 -10.99 1.59 -4.58
C LEU A 101 -10.30 0.30 -4.14
N VAL A 102 -9.07 0.08 -4.62
CA VAL A 102 -8.22 -1.05 -4.21
C VAL A 102 -6.90 -0.51 -3.65
N VAL A 103 -6.51 -0.98 -2.48
CA VAL A 103 -5.38 -0.45 -1.71
C VAL A 103 -4.43 -1.58 -1.31
N ASP A 104 -3.12 -1.32 -1.41
CA ASP A 104 -2.05 -2.08 -0.74
C ASP A 104 -1.24 -1.10 0.10
N GLU A 105 -1.34 -1.21 1.42
CA GLU A 105 -0.78 -0.24 2.35
C GLU A 105 -0.11 -0.90 3.55
N PHE A 106 0.58 -0.09 4.35
CA PHE A 106 1.15 -0.62 5.56
C PHE A 106 0.80 0.18 6.81
N ALA A 107 0.71 -0.54 7.92
CA ALA A 107 0.29 -0.10 9.22
C ALA A 107 1.53 0.04 10.15
N TRP A 108 2.40 1.00 9.85
CA TRP A 108 3.68 1.18 10.54
C TRP A 108 3.54 1.31 12.06
N ASP A 109 2.44 1.89 12.52
CA ASP A 109 2.10 2.15 13.92
C ASP A 109 1.63 0.90 14.70
N ARG A 110 1.55 -0.26 14.02
CA ARG A 110 1.22 -1.55 14.64
C ARG A 110 2.43 -2.36 15.08
N LEU A 111 3.65 -1.85 14.94
CA LEU A 111 4.86 -2.51 15.40
C LEU A 111 4.86 -2.64 16.92
N ASP A 112 4.46 -3.80 17.43
CA ASP A 112 4.49 -4.13 18.86
C ASP A 112 5.86 -4.68 19.31
N GLU A 113 6.04 -4.88 20.63
CA GLU A 113 7.29 -5.36 21.19
C GLU A 113 7.71 -6.72 20.61
N THR A 114 6.78 -7.65 20.46
CA THR A 114 7.06 -9.00 19.96
C THR A 114 7.52 -8.97 18.50
N THR A 115 6.86 -8.15 17.68
CA THR A 115 7.21 -7.97 16.27
C THR A 115 8.56 -7.24 16.13
N LEU A 116 8.83 -6.26 17.00
CA LEU A 116 10.11 -5.57 17.07
C LEU A 116 11.25 -6.54 17.46
N ASP A 117 11.02 -7.42 18.44
CA ASP A 117 11.99 -8.44 18.86
C ASP A 117 12.34 -9.38 17.70
N TRP A 118 11.34 -9.81 16.94
CA TRP A 118 11.54 -10.61 15.76
C TRP A 118 12.36 -9.86 14.71
N LEU A 119 11.99 -8.62 14.36
CA LEU A 119 12.70 -7.79 13.40
C LEU A 119 14.16 -7.55 13.80
N TYR A 120 14.40 -7.26 15.08
CA TYR A 120 15.73 -7.09 15.66
C TYR A 120 16.59 -8.35 15.48
N GLY A 121 16.03 -9.51 15.79
CA GLY A 121 16.69 -10.80 15.61
C GLY A 121 17.06 -11.08 14.15
N GLN A 122 16.14 -10.80 13.20
CA GLN A 122 16.37 -10.98 11.77
C GLN A 122 17.47 -10.04 11.25
N ARG A 123 17.44 -8.74 11.59
CA ARG A 123 18.48 -7.78 11.19
C ARG A 123 19.86 -8.17 11.69
N ARG A 124 19.95 -8.66 12.94
CA ARG A 124 21.22 -9.17 13.50
C ARG A 124 21.74 -10.41 12.77
N ALA A 125 20.86 -11.36 12.46
CA ALA A 125 21.24 -12.57 11.74
C ALA A 125 21.72 -12.24 10.32
N LEU A 126 21.03 -11.34 9.61
CA LEU A 126 21.43 -10.88 8.27
C LEU A 126 22.78 -10.16 8.31
N ALA A 127 23.00 -9.27 9.29
CA ALA A 127 24.27 -8.59 9.45
C ALA A 127 25.43 -9.55 9.74
N ALA A 128 25.20 -10.59 10.55
CA ALA A 128 26.21 -11.64 10.80
C ALA A 128 26.52 -12.45 9.52
N ALA A 129 25.58 -12.53 8.57
CA ALA A 129 25.78 -13.13 7.25
C ALA A 129 26.36 -12.16 6.20
N GLY A 130 26.68 -10.92 6.60
CA GLY A 130 27.25 -9.89 5.70
C GLY A 130 26.20 -9.05 4.95
N HIS A 131 24.94 -9.10 5.36
CA HIS A 131 23.85 -8.33 4.76
C HIS A 131 23.40 -7.21 5.70
N GLY A 132 23.77 -5.97 5.37
CA GLY A 132 23.38 -4.79 6.13
C GLY A 132 24.18 -4.59 7.43
N VAL A 133 23.66 -3.75 8.30
CA VAL A 133 24.25 -3.39 9.60
C VAL A 133 23.33 -3.87 10.73
N ALA A 134 23.92 -4.49 11.75
CA ALA A 134 23.14 -4.88 12.94
C ALA A 134 22.70 -3.66 13.73
N PRO A 135 21.44 -3.59 14.18
CA PRO A 135 21.02 -2.57 15.12
C PRO A 135 21.74 -2.77 16.46
N VAL A 136 22.09 -1.67 17.12
CA VAL A 136 22.85 -1.70 18.38
C VAL A 136 21.96 -2.22 19.51
N SER A 137 20.69 -1.81 19.55
CA SER A 137 19.73 -2.23 20.58
C SER A 137 18.29 -2.19 20.04
N HIS A 138 17.36 -2.79 20.78
CA HIS A 138 15.92 -2.69 20.52
C HIS A 138 15.43 -1.23 20.55
N ASP A 139 15.87 -0.45 21.56
CA ASP A 139 15.48 0.96 21.69
C ASP A 139 15.98 1.81 20.51
N GLU A 140 17.15 1.48 19.95
CA GLU A 140 17.64 2.17 18.76
C GLU A 140 16.82 1.82 17.55
N LEU A 141 16.55 0.53 17.31
CA LEU A 141 15.71 0.07 16.20
C LEU A 141 14.31 0.69 16.26
N ARG A 142 13.72 0.80 17.46
CA ARG A 142 12.43 1.46 17.66
C ARG A 142 12.51 2.94 17.28
N ARG A 143 13.52 3.66 17.75
CA ARG A 143 13.69 5.08 17.44
C ARG A 143 13.94 5.31 15.95
N GLU A 144 14.70 4.45 15.29
CA GLU A 144 14.88 4.48 13.82
C GLU A 144 13.54 4.31 13.13
N TRP A 145 12.78 3.28 13.50
CA TRP A 145 11.45 3.01 12.95
C TRP A 145 10.51 4.20 13.09
N GLU A 146 10.39 4.75 14.30
CA GLU A 146 9.54 5.92 14.58
C GLU A 146 10.00 7.16 13.80
N ALA A 147 11.31 7.38 13.67
CA ALA A 147 11.86 8.51 12.94
C ALA A 147 11.64 8.39 11.42
N GLU A 148 11.75 7.18 10.85
CA GLU A 148 11.50 6.92 9.43
C GLU A 148 10.03 7.13 9.03
N HIS A 149 9.10 6.93 9.98
CA HIS A 149 7.67 7.05 9.73
C HIS A 149 7.03 8.33 10.30
N LEU A 150 7.86 9.24 10.81
CA LEU A 150 7.39 10.51 11.36
C LEU A 150 6.66 11.33 10.30
N GLY A 151 5.41 11.70 10.60
CA GLY A 151 4.55 12.48 9.70
C GLY A 151 3.75 11.65 8.69
N LEU A 152 3.90 10.31 8.70
CA LEU A 152 3.06 9.42 7.92
C LEU A 152 1.76 9.10 8.67
N HIS A 153 0.67 8.91 7.94
CA HIS A 153 -0.58 8.46 8.52
C HIS A 153 -0.50 6.98 8.92
N GLY A 154 -0.91 6.68 10.16
CA GLY A 154 -0.97 5.31 10.67
C GLY A 154 -2.27 4.60 10.27
N PHE A 155 -2.33 3.30 10.60
CA PHE A 155 -3.44 2.41 10.23
C PHE A 155 -4.82 2.94 10.66
N ALA A 156 -4.94 3.44 11.91
CA ALA A 156 -6.24 3.90 12.40
C ALA A 156 -6.79 5.07 11.58
N ALA A 157 -5.94 6.00 11.14
CA ALA A 157 -6.35 7.13 10.29
C ALA A 157 -6.76 6.64 8.90
N LEU A 158 -5.95 5.78 8.27
CA LEU A 158 -6.28 5.18 6.98
C LEU A 158 -7.58 4.38 7.04
N ARG A 159 -7.74 3.54 8.04
CA ARG A 159 -8.94 2.71 8.24
C ARG A 159 -10.19 3.58 8.42
N ASN A 160 -10.14 4.61 9.25
CA ASN A 160 -11.26 5.54 9.46
C ASN A 160 -11.67 6.24 8.16
N GLY A 161 -10.69 6.69 7.36
CA GLY A 161 -10.96 7.32 6.05
C GLY A 161 -11.65 6.38 5.07
N LEU A 162 -11.21 5.11 5.02
CA LEU A 162 -11.82 4.05 4.21
C LEU A 162 -13.25 3.74 4.69
N ASP A 163 -13.43 3.49 6.00
CA ASP A 163 -14.72 3.13 6.59
C ASP A 163 -15.77 4.24 6.46
N ALA A 164 -15.34 5.49 6.44
CA ALA A 164 -16.26 6.62 6.28
C ALA A 164 -16.87 6.73 4.88
N ARG A 165 -16.18 6.23 3.85
CA ARG A 165 -16.51 6.53 2.44
C ARG A 165 -16.82 5.33 1.57
N PHE A 166 -16.34 4.14 1.97
CA PHE A 166 -16.47 2.92 1.17
C PHE A 166 -17.17 1.80 1.92
N ASP A 167 -17.94 1.01 1.21
CA ASP A 167 -18.42 -0.28 1.67
C ASP A 167 -17.35 -1.32 1.35
N GLU A 168 -16.75 -1.90 2.41
CA GLU A 168 -15.69 -2.90 2.31
C GLU A 168 -16.20 -4.14 1.58
N ARG A 169 -15.41 -4.63 0.62
CA ARG A 169 -15.58 -5.92 -0.03
C ARG A 169 -14.61 -6.95 0.50
N GLU A 170 -13.37 -6.51 0.71
CA GLU A 170 -12.32 -7.38 1.24
C GLU A 170 -11.31 -6.57 2.04
N PHE A 171 -10.84 -7.16 3.13
CA PHE A 171 -9.72 -6.68 3.93
C PHE A 171 -8.84 -7.86 4.32
N THR A 172 -7.54 -7.77 4.05
CA THR A 172 -6.59 -8.84 4.37
C THR A 172 -5.31 -8.25 4.96
N TRP A 173 -4.87 -8.80 6.09
CA TRP A 173 -3.56 -8.50 6.66
C TRP A 173 -2.46 -9.17 5.86
N MET A 174 -1.35 -8.43 5.63
CA MET A 174 -0.23 -8.85 4.78
C MET A 174 1.09 -8.75 5.51
N PRO A 175 2.10 -9.58 5.16
CA PRO A 175 3.47 -9.37 5.57
C PRO A 175 4.02 -8.09 4.93
N HIS A 176 4.91 -7.39 5.66
CA HIS A 176 5.55 -6.16 5.16
C HIS A 176 7.05 -6.12 5.44
N LEU A 177 7.47 -6.62 6.62
CA LEU A 177 8.84 -6.46 7.12
C LEU A 177 9.87 -7.19 6.25
N HIS A 178 9.47 -8.23 5.51
CA HIS A 178 10.33 -8.92 4.54
C HIS A 178 10.97 -7.96 3.53
N ARG A 179 10.30 -6.83 3.20
CA ARG A 179 10.81 -5.81 2.26
C ARG A 179 12.05 -5.10 2.80
N THR A 180 12.18 -5.00 4.12
CA THR A 180 13.34 -4.40 4.81
C THR A 180 14.40 -5.43 5.20
N LEU A 181 14.16 -6.71 4.92
CA LEU A 181 15.03 -7.85 5.27
C LEU A 181 15.60 -8.51 4.00
N ALA A 182 15.44 -9.82 3.88
CA ALA A 182 15.93 -10.59 2.74
C ALA A 182 14.88 -10.79 1.61
N GLY A 183 13.86 -9.92 1.57
CA GLY A 183 12.81 -9.97 0.57
C GLY A 183 12.04 -11.29 0.61
N VAL A 184 11.82 -11.90 -0.55
CA VAL A 184 11.01 -13.13 -0.72
C VAL A 184 11.46 -14.28 0.18
N ALA A 185 12.75 -14.36 0.53
CA ALA A 185 13.26 -15.43 1.41
C ALA A 185 12.69 -15.32 2.85
N THR A 186 12.36 -14.13 3.32
CA THR A 186 11.77 -13.90 4.65
C THR A 186 10.26 -13.76 4.63
N GLU A 187 9.65 -13.48 3.50
CA GLU A 187 8.20 -13.31 3.35
C GLU A 187 7.42 -14.54 3.82
N VAL A 188 7.82 -15.75 3.40
CA VAL A 188 7.15 -16.98 3.80
C VAL A 188 7.22 -17.22 5.31
N LEU A 189 8.37 -16.89 5.92
CA LEU A 189 8.54 -17.00 7.37
C LEU A 189 7.68 -15.97 8.10
N GLU A 190 7.68 -14.71 7.66
CA GLU A 190 6.87 -13.64 8.22
C GLU A 190 5.38 -14.01 8.17
N GLN A 191 4.89 -14.46 7.00
CA GLN A 191 3.50 -14.90 6.85
C GLN A 191 3.16 -16.04 7.81
N ALA A 192 4.01 -17.05 7.93
CA ALA A 192 3.76 -18.18 8.85
C ALA A 192 3.68 -17.74 10.33
N LEU A 193 4.48 -16.74 10.73
CA LEU A 193 4.44 -16.19 12.07
C LEU A 193 3.20 -15.32 12.31
N ILE A 194 2.74 -14.57 11.29
CA ILE A 194 1.47 -13.82 11.33
C ILE A 194 0.30 -14.78 11.48
N ASP A 195 0.24 -15.83 10.66
CA ASP A 195 -0.81 -16.85 10.68
C ASP A 195 -0.90 -17.58 12.05
N ALA A 196 0.25 -17.74 12.70
CA ALA A 196 0.35 -18.31 14.05
C ALA A 196 0.01 -17.30 15.17
N GLY A 197 -0.20 -16.02 14.86
CA GLY A 197 -0.39 -14.95 15.85
C GLY A 197 0.87 -14.64 16.67
N ALA A 198 2.05 -15.02 16.17
CA ALA A 198 3.32 -14.82 16.85
C ALA A 198 3.88 -13.40 16.66
N ILE A 199 3.55 -12.74 15.57
CA ILE A 199 3.89 -11.34 15.26
C ILE A 199 2.70 -10.62 14.65
N GLN A 200 2.72 -9.28 14.68
CA GLN A 200 1.71 -8.47 14.00
C GLN A 200 1.96 -8.40 12.49
N ALA A 201 0.90 -8.47 11.69
CA ALA A 201 0.95 -8.05 10.30
C ALA A 201 1.06 -6.52 10.23
N LEU A 202 2.00 -6.01 9.45
CA LEU A 202 2.18 -4.58 9.23
C LEU A 202 1.76 -4.14 7.82
N GLY A 203 1.50 -5.04 6.90
CA GLY A 203 0.85 -4.75 5.62
C GLY A 203 -0.64 -5.00 5.68
N PHE A 204 -1.41 -4.35 4.81
CA PHE A 204 -2.81 -4.69 4.59
C PHE A 204 -3.24 -4.40 3.15
N ARG A 205 -4.21 -5.16 2.69
CA ARG A 205 -4.95 -4.89 1.45
C ARG A 205 -6.40 -4.63 1.74
N TYR A 206 -6.97 -3.77 0.94
CA TYR A 206 -8.36 -3.37 1.04
C TYR A 206 -8.97 -3.23 -0.35
N ALA A 207 -10.20 -3.69 -0.51
CA ALA A 207 -11.03 -3.37 -1.65
C ALA A 207 -12.41 -2.92 -1.15
N GLY A 208 -12.91 -1.84 -1.72
CA GLY A 208 -14.22 -1.30 -1.35
C GLY A 208 -14.87 -0.54 -2.49
N VAL A 209 -16.16 -0.25 -2.35
CA VAL A 209 -16.94 0.54 -3.30
C VAL A 209 -17.43 1.81 -2.65
N VAL A 210 -17.47 2.89 -3.43
CA VAL A 210 -18.01 4.17 -2.98
C VAL A 210 -19.45 3.98 -2.47
N ARG A 211 -19.72 4.43 -1.25
CA ARG A 211 -21.06 4.40 -0.67
C ARG A 211 -22.01 5.25 -1.50
N PRO A 212 -23.24 4.76 -1.73
CA PRO A 212 -24.27 5.63 -2.29
C PRO A 212 -24.53 6.79 -1.31
N GLY A 213 -24.47 8.02 -1.81
CA GLY A 213 -24.74 9.23 -1.04
C GLY A 213 -26.20 9.34 -0.61
#